data_53038af1099b45f7748deec5fcc477b2
#
_entry.id   53038af1099b45f7748deec5fcc477b2
#
_cell.length_a   1.000
_cell.length_b   1.000
_cell.length_c   1.000
_cell.angle_alpha   90.00
_cell.angle_beta   90.00
_cell.angle_gamma   90.00
#
_symmetry.space_group_name_H-M   'P 1'
#
loop_
_entity.id
_entity.type
_entity.pdbx_description
1 polymer ?
#
loop_
_entity_poly.entity_id
_entity_poly.type
_entity_poly.pdbx_seq_one_letter_code
_entity_poly.pdbx_strand_id
1 'polypeptide(L)'
;QQGGYFAFWPTQIITALYGLLFSTGRGLIFFLPLVCLFPFAYRHFKVSHPKEAQLFLSLIIIHLIFFMFMIDWHAGSSWGPRYLLPIVPYFILPIGSLIESATKKRVLAFGIVGIITQLPGALTNPHLFVRFAQDKKIGDLIFSPSDTGDLLFSPYLSPILGGYYQLISGIKSIFMGTSLTYTISSGTKRSVSASLENYDIIDIWWLNAIQTGLLNTTLTFLLLFAVVILIA
;
A
#
# COMPACT_ATOMS: atom_id res chain seq x y z
N GLN A 1 23.39 -1.53 23.11
CA GLN A 1 23.73 -2.35 21.93
C GLN A 1 23.12 -1.67 20.73
N GLN A 2 23.96 -1.10 19.85
CA GLN A 2 23.51 -0.62 18.54
C GLN A 2 23.14 -1.87 17.74
N GLY A 3 21.84 -2.14 17.61
CA GLY A 3 21.32 -3.23 16.78
C GLY A 3 21.66 -2.94 15.33
N GLY A 4 22.36 -3.87 14.66
CA GLY A 4 22.62 -3.77 13.24
C GLY A 4 21.30 -3.77 12.45
N TYR A 5 21.31 -3.23 11.22
CA TYR A 5 20.15 -3.22 10.34
C TYR A 5 19.72 -4.59 9.80
N PHE A 6 20.55 -5.61 10.00
CA PHE A 6 20.35 -6.96 9.48
C PHE A 6 20.25 -7.98 10.62
N ALA A 7 19.31 -8.91 10.47
CA ALA A 7 19.14 -10.06 11.36
C ALA A 7 19.32 -11.36 10.59
N PHE A 8 20.08 -12.29 11.17
CA PHE A 8 20.37 -13.60 10.58
C PHE A 8 19.66 -14.75 11.32
N TRP A 9 18.62 -14.42 12.10
CA TRP A 9 17.86 -15.43 12.82
C TRP A 9 16.89 -16.14 11.84
N PRO A 10 16.86 -17.48 11.77
CA PRO A 10 15.99 -18.20 10.86
C PRO A 10 14.52 -17.83 10.99
N THR A 11 14.04 -17.62 12.20
CA THR A 11 12.65 -17.19 12.46
C THR A 11 12.35 -15.83 11.86
N GLN A 12 13.27 -14.86 11.98
CA GLN A 12 13.13 -13.54 11.40
C GLN A 12 13.09 -13.58 9.87
N ILE A 13 13.96 -14.38 9.27
CA ILE A 13 14.04 -14.55 7.80
C ILE A 13 12.73 -15.12 7.26
N ILE A 14 12.21 -16.17 7.88
CA ILE A 14 10.95 -16.81 7.47
C ILE A 14 9.78 -15.80 7.66
N THR A 15 9.73 -15.11 8.80
CA THR A 15 8.69 -14.12 9.09
C THR A 15 8.74 -12.97 8.09
N ALA A 16 9.93 -12.47 7.76
CA ALA A 16 10.11 -11.40 6.79
C ALA A 16 9.69 -11.84 5.37
N LEU A 17 10.11 -13.03 4.92
CA LEU A 17 9.74 -13.56 3.61
C LEU A 17 8.23 -13.78 3.51
N TYR A 18 7.63 -14.42 4.51
CA TYR A 18 6.19 -14.60 4.59
C TYR A 18 5.47 -13.24 4.62
N GLY A 19 5.97 -12.31 5.43
CA GLY A 19 5.42 -10.98 5.58
C GLY A 19 5.44 -10.15 4.30
N LEU A 20 6.57 -10.16 3.59
CA LEU A 20 6.74 -9.45 2.30
C LEU A 20 5.80 -9.98 1.21
N LEU A 21 5.49 -11.28 1.22
CA LEU A 21 4.67 -11.89 0.17
C LEU A 21 3.19 -12.02 0.56
N PHE A 22 2.89 -12.42 1.81
CA PHE A 22 1.58 -12.94 2.20
C PHE A 22 0.95 -12.22 3.40
N SER A 23 1.60 -11.24 4.04
CA SER A 23 0.96 -10.57 5.17
C SER A 23 -0.16 -9.63 4.71
N THR A 24 -1.23 -9.57 5.50
CA THR A 24 -2.36 -8.67 5.23
C THR A 24 -2.00 -7.19 5.39
N GLY A 25 -0.92 -6.91 6.13
CA GLY A 25 -0.42 -5.55 6.36
C GLY A 25 0.56 -5.05 5.31
N ARG A 26 1.38 -5.96 4.72
CA ARG A 26 2.49 -5.59 3.82
C ARG A 26 2.69 -6.55 2.65
N GLY A 27 1.93 -7.64 2.57
CA GLY A 27 2.15 -8.69 1.59
C GLY A 27 1.88 -8.24 0.16
N LEU A 28 2.83 -8.49 -0.71
CA LEU A 28 2.79 -8.12 -2.12
C LEU A 28 1.49 -8.60 -2.81
N ILE A 29 1.01 -9.81 -2.47
CA ILE A 29 -0.21 -10.39 -3.07
C ILE A 29 -1.46 -9.54 -2.77
N PHE A 30 -1.57 -8.97 -1.57
CA PHE A 30 -2.73 -8.15 -1.20
C PHE A 30 -2.67 -6.75 -1.83
N PHE A 31 -1.47 -6.18 -1.93
CA PHE A 31 -1.28 -4.84 -2.48
C PHE A 31 -1.10 -4.82 -4.00
N LEU A 32 -0.69 -5.94 -4.60
CA LEU A 32 -0.53 -6.10 -6.04
C LEU A 32 -1.07 -7.48 -6.47
N PRO A 33 -2.39 -7.72 -6.48
CA PRO A 33 -2.98 -9.02 -6.79
C PRO A 33 -2.56 -9.60 -8.15
N LEU A 34 -2.21 -8.74 -9.11
CA LEU A 34 -1.68 -9.15 -10.42
C LEU A 34 -0.48 -10.10 -10.30
N VAL A 35 0.31 -10.02 -9.24
CA VAL A 35 1.47 -10.90 -9.00
C VAL A 35 1.05 -12.38 -8.94
N CYS A 36 -0.18 -12.69 -8.55
CA CYS A 36 -0.70 -14.06 -8.58
C CYS A 36 -0.67 -14.69 -9.99
N LEU A 37 -0.68 -13.88 -11.04
CA LEU A 37 -0.59 -14.34 -12.42
C LEU A 37 0.86 -14.55 -12.89
N PHE A 38 1.85 -14.06 -12.13
CA PHE A 38 3.25 -14.10 -12.52
C PHE A 38 3.77 -15.51 -12.86
N PRO A 39 3.47 -16.59 -12.12
CA PRO A 39 3.98 -17.91 -12.47
C PRO A 39 3.55 -18.37 -13.87
N PHE A 40 2.32 -18.04 -14.28
CA PHE A 40 1.80 -18.35 -15.62
C PHE A 40 2.41 -17.43 -16.67
N ALA A 41 2.47 -16.15 -16.38
CA ALA A 41 3.05 -15.14 -17.24
C ALA A 41 4.53 -15.39 -17.49
N TYR A 42 5.27 -15.75 -16.45
CA TYR A 42 6.70 -16.06 -16.54
C TYR A 42 6.97 -17.24 -17.49
N ARG A 43 6.18 -18.33 -17.36
CA ARG A 43 6.30 -19.49 -18.25
C ARG A 43 6.07 -19.11 -19.71
N HIS A 44 5.05 -18.30 -19.98
CA HIS A 44 4.74 -17.84 -21.33
C HIS A 44 5.80 -16.88 -21.86
N PHE A 45 6.20 -15.90 -21.08
CA PHE A 45 7.21 -14.91 -21.42
C PHE A 45 8.59 -15.54 -21.68
N LYS A 46 8.97 -16.55 -20.88
CA LYS A 46 10.25 -17.25 -21.01
C LYS A 46 10.43 -17.95 -22.36
N VAL A 47 9.36 -18.36 -23.03
CA VAL A 47 9.44 -19.03 -24.34
C VAL A 47 9.96 -18.04 -25.40
N SER A 48 9.49 -16.81 -25.39
CA SER A 48 9.87 -15.78 -26.37
C SER A 48 11.10 -14.96 -25.94
N HIS A 49 11.30 -14.79 -24.63
CA HIS A 49 12.33 -13.92 -24.05
C HIS A 49 13.08 -14.63 -22.91
N PRO A 50 13.86 -15.69 -23.20
CA PRO A 50 14.44 -16.54 -22.15
C PRO A 50 15.49 -15.81 -21.30
N LYS A 51 16.30 -14.91 -21.91
CA LYS A 51 17.36 -14.16 -21.20
C LYS A 51 16.77 -13.11 -20.26
N GLU A 52 15.78 -12.35 -20.75
CA GLU A 52 15.07 -11.33 -20.00
C GLU A 52 14.27 -11.94 -18.85
N ALA A 53 13.61 -13.08 -19.11
CA ALA A 53 12.88 -13.82 -18.07
C ALA A 53 13.81 -14.27 -16.92
N GLN A 54 15.00 -14.79 -17.27
CA GLN A 54 15.98 -15.19 -16.27
C GLN A 54 16.52 -13.99 -15.50
N LEU A 55 16.81 -12.86 -16.19
CA LEU A 55 17.23 -11.62 -15.54
C LEU A 55 16.18 -11.13 -14.55
N PHE A 56 14.91 -11.05 -14.95
CA PHE A 56 13.82 -10.58 -14.10
C PHE A 56 13.66 -11.45 -12.85
N LEU A 57 13.67 -12.77 -13.04
CA LEU A 57 13.57 -13.70 -11.90
C LEU A 57 14.77 -13.54 -10.94
N SER A 58 15.98 -13.40 -11.47
CA SER A 58 17.19 -13.20 -10.67
C SER A 58 17.11 -11.90 -9.86
N LEU A 59 16.67 -10.79 -10.47
CA LEU A 59 16.49 -9.51 -9.78
C LEU A 59 15.43 -9.60 -8.68
N ILE A 60 14.32 -10.27 -8.94
CA ILE A 60 13.27 -10.50 -7.93
C ILE A 60 13.84 -11.29 -6.75
N ILE A 61 14.54 -12.41 -7.02
CA ILE A 61 15.08 -13.28 -5.97
C ILE A 61 16.13 -12.54 -5.15
N ILE A 62 17.09 -11.87 -5.78
CA ILE A 62 18.15 -11.12 -5.08
C ILE A 62 17.54 -10.05 -4.18
N HIS A 63 16.56 -9.32 -4.69
CA HIS A 63 15.89 -8.27 -3.94
C HIS A 63 15.12 -8.82 -2.73
N LEU A 64 14.35 -9.90 -2.89
CA LEU A 64 13.67 -10.57 -1.80
C LEU A 64 14.66 -11.08 -0.74
N ILE A 65 15.75 -11.72 -1.18
CA ILE A 65 16.83 -12.18 -0.30
C ILE A 65 17.40 -11.02 0.50
N PHE A 66 17.67 -9.88 -0.14
CA PHE A 66 18.21 -8.71 0.56
C PHE A 66 17.27 -8.22 1.67
N PHE A 67 15.98 -8.03 1.36
CA PHE A 67 15.04 -7.47 2.34
C PHE A 67 14.58 -8.46 3.41
N MET A 68 14.63 -9.78 3.17
CA MET A 68 14.30 -10.75 4.23
C MET A 68 15.33 -10.77 5.36
N PHE A 69 16.54 -10.27 5.13
CA PHE A 69 17.55 -10.12 6.19
C PHE A 69 17.44 -8.79 6.95
N MET A 70 16.66 -7.83 6.47
CA MET A 70 16.48 -6.56 7.18
C MET A 70 15.58 -6.75 8.41
N ILE A 71 15.97 -6.16 9.54
CA ILE A 71 15.16 -6.16 10.76
C ILE A 71 13.85 -5.40 10.52
N ASP A 72 13.93 -4.28 9.81
CA ASP A 72 12.80 -3.40 9.50
C ASP A 72 12.19 -3.69 8.10
N TRP A 73 12.07 -4.99 7.75
CA TRP A 73 11.58 -5.44 6.45
C TRP A 73 10.19 -4.88 6.11
N HIS A 74 9.38 -4.55 7.11
CA HIS A 74 8.03 -4.02 6.94
C HIS A 74 7.98 -2.53 6.55
N ALA A 75 9.12 -1.83 6.53
CA ALA A 75 9.23 -0.44 6.11
C ALA A 75 8.41 0.58 6.93
N GLY A 76 8.19 0.31 8.22
CA GLY A 76 7.49 1.20 9.14
C GLY A 76 6.01 1.38 8.80
N SER A 77 5.47 2.59 8.96
CA SER A 77 4.05 2.93 8.77
C SER A 77 3.67 3.36 7.34
N SER A 78 4.49 3.02 6.33
CA SER A 78 4.18 3.32 4.92
C SER A 78 3.00 2.50 4.39
N TRP A 79 2.42 2.90 3.26
CA TRP A 79 1.41 2.10 2.57
C TRP A 79 2.06 0.93 1.82
N GLY A 80 1.56 -0.28 2.04
CA GLY A 80 1.99 -1.48 1.31
C GLY A 80 3.49 -1.85 1.45
N PRO A 81 3.97 -2.77 0.60
CA PRO A 81 5.34 -3.25 0.62
C PRO A 81 6.27 -2.32 -0.17
N ARG A 82 6.50 -1.10 0.33
CA ARG A 82 7.28 -0.09 -0.42
C ARG A 82 8.69 -0.55 -0.80
N TYR A 83 9.30 -1.42 -0.01
CA TYR A 83 10.61 -1.97 -0.34
C TYR A 83 10.60 -2.89 -1.57
N LEU A 84 9.43 -3.43 -1.94
CA LEU A 84 9.28 -4.25 -3.14
C LEU A 84 8.91 -3.45 -4.38
N LEU A 85 8.67 -2.13 -4.28
CA LEU A 85 8.33 -1.29 -5.44
C LEU A 85 9.35 -1.38 -6.58
N PRO A 86 10.68 -1.43 -6.33
CA PRO A 86 11.67 -1.53 -7.42
C PRO A 86 11.54 -2.80 -8.26
N ILE A 87 10.99 -3.88 -7.70
CA ILE A 87 10.84 -5.16 -8.45
C ILE A 87 9.45 -5.34 -9.07
N VAL A 88 8.49 -4.46 -8.77
CA VAL A 88 7.16 -4.52 -9.38
C VAL A 88 7.19 -4.57 -10.91
N PRO A 89 8.00 -3.77 -11.63
CA PRO A 89 8.09 -3.85 -13.08
C PRO A 89 8.45 -5.24 -13.59
N TYR A 90 9.35 -5.96 -12.89
CA TYR A 90 9.78 -7.31 -13.30
C TYR A 90 8.70 -8.38 -13.09
N PHE A 91 7.70 -8.12 -12.25
CA PHE A 91 6.49 -8.93 -12.19
C PHE A 91 5.50 -8.57 -13.31
N ILE A 92 5.32 -7.27 -13.58
CA ILE A 92 4.27 -6.78 -14.48
C ILE A 92 4.63 -6.98 -15.96
N LEU A 93 5.89 -6.79 -16.36
CA LEU A 93 6.31 -6.93 -17.75
C LEU A 93 5.98 -8.33 -18.33
N PRO A 94 6.28 -9.45 -17.65
CA PRO A 94 5.84 -10.77 -18.13
C PRO A 94 4.32 -10.91 -18.20
N ILE A 95 3.56 -10.28 -17.30
CA ILE A 95 2.09 -10.33 -17.31
C ILE A 95 1.52 -9.65 -18.55
N GLY A 96 2.21 -8.65 -19.10
CA GLY A 96 1.86 -8.03 -20.37
C GLY A 96 1.70 -9.05 -21.51
N SER A 97 2.51 -10.11 -21.53
CA SER A 97 2.40 -11.18 -22.55
C SER A 97 1.10 -11.98 -22.49
N LEU A 98 0.35 -11.89 -21.39
CA LEU A 98 -0.95 -12.57 -21.23
C LEU A 98 -2.13 -11.74 -21.79
N ILE A 99 -1.93 -10.46 -22.12
CA ILE A 99 -3.00 -9.56 -22.55
C ILE A 99 -3.59 -10.00 -23.91
N GLU A 100 -2.74 -10.56 -24.78
CA GLU A 100 -3.15 -11.06 -26.10
C GLU A 100 -3.72 -12.48 -26.06
N SER A 101 -3.68 -13.13 -24.92
CA SER A 101 -4.11 -14.52 -24.73
C SER A 101 -5.55 -14.63 -24.23
N ALA A 102 -6.08 -15.86 -24.20
CA ALA A 102 -7.39 -16.18 -23.60
C ALA A 102 -7.48 -15.78 -22.09
N THR A 103 -6.35 -15.40 -21.47
CA THR A 103 -6.27 -14.99 -20.07
C THR A 103 -6.51 -13.50 -19.85
N LYS A 104 -6.74 -12.69 -20.91
CA LYS A 104 -7.02 -11.25 -20.81
C LYS A 104 -8.06 -10.90 -19.74
N LYS A 105 -9.16 -11.66 -19.66
CA LYS A 105 -10.20 -11.44 -18.65
C LYS A 105 -9.68 -11.59 -17.21
N ARG A 106 -8.76 -12.53 -16.97
CA ARG A 106 -8.14 -12.71 -15.65
C ARG A 106 -7.20 -11.56 -15.32
N VAL A 107 -6.39 -11.12 -16.28
CA VAL A 107 -5.51 -9.95 -16.10
C VAL A 107 -6.35 -8.73 -15.74
N LEU A 108 -7.44 -8.49 -16.46
CA LEU A 108 -8.36 -7.38 -16.17
C LEU A 108 -8.99 -7.51 -14.76
N ALA A 109 -9.48 -8.69 -14.39
CA ALA A 109 -10.08 -8.92 -13.08
C ALA A 109 -9.10 -8.67 -11.94
N PHE A 110 -7.86 -9.21 -12.00
CA PHE A 110 -6.83 -8.96 -11.02
C PHE A 110 -6.36 -7.48 -11.02
N GLY A 111 -6.36 -6.83 -12.18
CA GLY A 111 -6.08 -5.40 -12.30
C GLY A 111 -7.13 -4.55 -11.58
N ILE A 112 -8.42 -4.84 -11.76
CA ILE A 112 -9.52 -4.16 -11.06
C ILE A 112 -9.41 -4.36 -9.55
N VAL A 113 -9.15 -5.59 -9.09
CA VAL A 113 -8.92 -5.86 -7.66
C VAL A 113 -7.73 -5.06 -7.16
N GLY A 114 -6.64 -4.96 -7.93
CA GLY A 114 -5.47 -4.15 -7.60
C GLY A 114 -5.81 -2.67 -7.46
N ILE A 115 -6.61 -2.10 -8.34
CA ILE A 115 -7.09 -0.71 -8.23
C ILE A 115 -7.89 -0.54 -6.93
N ILE A 116 -8.82 -1.45 -6.67
CA ILE A 116 -9.63 -1.40 -5.45
C ILE A 116 -8.74 -1.45 -4.21
N THR A 117 -7.76 -2.34 -4.13
CA THR A 117 -6.89 -2.44 -2.96
C THR A 117 -5.98 -1.23 -2.77
N GLN A 118 -5.59 -0.53 -3.84
CA GLN A 118 -4.74 0.66 -3.78
C GLN A 118 -5.51 1.97 -3.54
N LEU A 119 -6.80 1.99 -3.86
CA LEU A 119 -7.62 3.20 -3.79
C LEU A 119 -7.54 3.92 -2.42
N PRO A 120 -7.70 3.24 -1.28
CA PRO A 120 -7.64 3.93 0.01
C PRO A 120 -6.25 4.50 0.29
N GLY A 121 -5.16 3.81 -0.10
CA GLY A 121 -3.80 4.33 0.08
C GLY A 121 -3.48 5.55 -0.77
N ALA A 122 -4.16 5.71 -1.91
CA ALA A 122 -4.02 6.89 -2.76
C ALA A 122 -4.86 8.09 -2.29
N LEU A 123 -5.91 7.85 -1.50
CA LEU A 123 -6.89 8.87 -1.10
C LEU A 123 -6.84 9.23 0.39
N THR A 124 -6.20 8.41 1.23
CA THR A 124 -6.16 8.65 2.69
C THR A 124 -4.73 8.68 3.21
N ASN A 125 -4.53 9.33 4.36
CA ASN A 125 -3.24 9.36 5.03
C ASN A 125 -3.01 8.04 5.81
N PRO A 126 -2.12 7.14 5.36
CA PRO A 126 -1.90 5.84 6.01
C PRO A 126 -1.34 5.96 7.43
N HIS A 127 -0.65 7.06 7.76
CA HIS A 127 -0.12 7.27 9.11
C HIS A 127 -1.24 7.49 10.14
N LEU A 128 -2.36 8.07 9.73
CA LEU A 128 -3.51 8.25 10.61
C LEU A 128 -4.14 6.92 11.00
N PHE A 129 -4.17 5.95 10.09
CA PHE A 129 -4.70 4.62 10.39
C PHE A 129 -3.94 3.94 11.54
N VAL A 130 -2.61 3.97 11.48
CA VAL A 130 -1.76 3.38 12.54
C VAL A 130 -2.05 4.04 13.89
N ARG A 131 -2.12 5.37 13.94
CA ARG A 131 -2.44 6.13 15.16
C ARG A 131 -3.86 5.82 15.66
N PHE A 132 -4.81 5.73 14.74
CA PHE A 132 -6.20 5.42 15.05
C PHE A 132 -6.38 3.99 15.57
N ALA A 133 -5.69 3.03 14.99
CA ALA A 133 -5.68 1.65 15.46
C ALA A 133 -5.06 1.52 16.87
N GLN A 134 -4.03 2.31 17.15
CA GLN A 134 -3.39 2.39 18.47
C GLN A 134 -4.31 2.99 19.55
N ASP A 135 -5.13 4.00 19.20
CA ASP A 135 -6.04 4.66 20.15
C ASP A 135 -7.28 3.83 20.47
N LYS A 136 -7.81 3.20 19.43
CA LYS A 136 -9.09 2.49 19.53
C LYS A 136 -8.89 1.03 19.86
N LYS A 137 -8.19 0.53 20.77
CA LYS A 137 -8.18 -0.88 21.19
C LYS A 137 -9.19 -1.71 20.39
N ILE A 138 -8.94 -1.91 19.09
CA ILE A 138 -9.84 -2.65 18.22
C ILE A 138 -9.70 -4.13 18.62
N GLY A 139 -10.63 -4.60 19.43
CA GLY A 139 -10.56 -5.84 20.19
C GLY A 139 -9.69 -5.68 21.46
N ASP A 140 -9.47 -6.75 22.19
CA ASP A 140 -8.60 -6.79 23.37
C ASP A 140 -7.09 -6.62 23.07
N LEU A 141 -6.78 -6.21 21.85
CA LEU A 141 -5.43 -5.98 21.38
C LEU A 141 -4.90 -4.65 21.93
N ILE A 142 -4.13 -4.76 22.99
CA ILE A 142 -3.32 -3.65 23.50
C ILE A 142 -2.20 -3.44 22.49
N PHE A 143 -2.37 -2.45 21.61
CA PHE A 143 -1.30 -2.01 20.75
C PHE A 143 -0.21 -1.35 21.59
N SER A 144 0.80 -2.10 21.93
CA SER A 144 2.11 -1.52 22.24
C SER A 144 2.76 -1.06 20.93
N PRO A 145 3.48 0.09 20.91
CA PRO A 145 4.28 0.48 19.75
C PRO A 145 5.33 -0.58 19.34
N SER A 146 5.64 -1.51 20.26
CA SER A 146 6.48 -2.69 20.00
C SER A 146 5.77 -3.84 19.27
N ASP A 147 4.42 -3.87 19.25
CA ASP A 147 3.65 -5.00 18.71
C ASP A 147 3.16 -4.69 17.29
N THR A 148 4.08 -4.33 16.42
CA THR A 148 3.81 -4.18 14.97
C THR A 148 3.34 -5.50 14.33
N GLY A 149 3.55 -6.63 15.00
CA GLY A 149 3.16 -7.95 14.51
C GLY A 149 1.67 -8.06 14.19
N ASP A 150 0.80 -7.53 15.04
CA ASP A 150 -0.64 -7.60 14.83
C ASP A 150 -1.11 -6.75 13.63
N LEU A 151 -0.52 -5.57 13.44
CA LEU A 151 -0.79 -4.74 12.25
C LEU A 151 -0.34 -5.40 10.94
N LEU A 152 0.69 -6.25 11.04
CA LEU A 152 1.25 -6.91 9.87
C LEU A 152 0.47 -8.16 9.47
N PHE A 153 -0.02 -8.92 10.45
CA PHE A 153 -0.55 -10.26 10.19
C PHE A 153 -2.05 -10.41 10.48
N SER A 154 -2.68 -9.49 11.23
CA SER A 154 -4.12 -9.54 11.48
C SER A 154 -4.91 -9.01 10.29
N PRO A 155 -5.83 -9.79 9.70
CA PRO A 155 -6.69 -9.32 8.61
C PRO A 155 -7.55 -8.12 9.01
N TYR A 156 -8.01 -8.07 10.27
CA TYR A 156 -8.87 -6.98 10.77
C TYR A 156 -8.13 -5.65 10.91
N LEU A 157 -6.81 -5.70 11.06
CA LEU A 157 -5.94 -4.54 11.17
C LEU A 157 -5.19 -4.25 9.87
N SER A 158 -5.62 -4.86 8.78
CA SER A 158 -5.05 -4.60 7.45
C SER A 158 -5.17 -3.11 7.11
N PRO A 159 -4.07 -2.46 6.67
CA PRO A 159 -4.10 -1.09 6.20
C PRO A 159 -5.12 -0.84 5.09
N ILE A 160 -5.40 -1.85 4.26
CA ILE A 160 -6.40 -1.76 3.18
C ILE A 160 -7.79 -1.55 3.79
N LEU A 161 -8.20 -2.40 4.74
CA LEU A 161 -9.49 -2.25 5.43
C LEU A 161 -9.55 -0.96 6.26
N GLY A 162 -8.47 -0.66 6.97
CA GLY A 162 -8.34 0.57 7.74
C GLY A 162 -8.41 1.82 6.88
N GLY A 163 -7.78 1.80 5.71
CA GLY A 163 -7.85 2.89 4.73
C GLY A 163 -9.27 3.09 4.18
N TYR A 164 -10.01 2.01 3.91
CA TYR A 164 -11.44 2.12 3.57
C TYR A 164 -12.28 2.69 4.69
N TYR A 165 -12.03 2.27 5.93
CA TYR A 165 -12.69 2.85 7.09
C TYR A 165 -12.42 4.35 7.21
N GLN A 166 -11.17 4.78 7.02
CA GLN A 166 -10.80 6.20 6.99
C GLN A 166 -11.48 6.95 5.84
N LEU A 167 -11.49 6.37 4.64
CA LEU A 167 -12.12 6.98 3.46
C LEU A 167 -13.62 7.23 3.71
N ILE A 168 -14.34 6.22 4.20
CA ILE A 168 -15.77 6.33 4.52
C ILE A 168 -16.01 7.36 5.63
N SER A 169 -15.15 7.34 6.67
CA SER A 169 -15.24 8.29 7.78
C SER A 169 -14.90 9.71 7.34
N GLY A 170 -13.93 9.88 6.44
CA GLY A 170 -13.59 11.16 5.84
C GLY A 170 -14.74 11.72 5.01
N ILE A 171 -15.36 10.89 4.16
CA ILE A 171 -16.54 11.28 3.38
C ILE A 171 -17.70 11.69 4.30
N LYS A 172 -17.98 10.88 5.33
CA LYS A 172 -19.02 11.24 6.34
C LYS A 172 -18.70 12.56 7.03
N SER A 173 -17.44 12.80 7.38
CA SER A 173 -17.01 14.04 8.02
C SER A 173 -17.29 15.26 7.13
N ILE A 174 -17.01 15.16 5.83
CA ILE A 174 -17.29 16.23 4.87
C ILE A 174 -18.79 16.57 4.81
N PHE A 175 -19.65 15.54 4.74
CA PHE A 175 -21.10 15.76 4.57
C PHE A 175 -21.86 16.02 5.86
N MET A 176 -21.41 15.49 6.99
CA MET A 176 -22.13 15.52 8.27
C MET A 176 -21.43 16.39 9.33
N GLY A 177 -20.29 16.96 9.03
CA GLY A 177 -19.50 17.75 9.99
C GLY A 177 -18.98 16.95 11.18
N THR A 178 -18.89 15.60 11.06
CA THR A 178 -18.39 14.72 12.12
C THR A 178 -16.88 14.74 12.16
N SER A 179 -16.28 14.71 13.36
CA SER A 179 -14.81 14.61 13.52
C SER A 179 -14.40 13.24 14.02
N LEU A 180 -13.25 12.76 13.56
CA LEU A 180 -12.58 11.60 14.14
C LEU A 180 -11.64 12.08 15.25
N THR A 181 -11.82 11.56 16.46
CA THR A 181 -10.95 11.86 17.60
C THR A 181 -10.03 10.70 17.88
N TYR A 182 -8.75 10.97 18.10
CA TYR A 182 -7.78 10.00 18.58
C TYR A 182 -6.90 10.62 19.67
N THR A 183 -6.37 9.77 20.53
CA THR A 183 -5.50 10.20 21.64
C THR A 183 -4.04 10.03 21.21
N ILE A 184 -3.22 11.07 21.38
CA ILE A 184 -1.79 10.98 21.15
C ILE A 184 -1.15 10.32 22.39
N SER A 185 0.02 9.70 22.23
CA SER A 185 0.79 9.06 23.30
C SER A 185 1.05 9.96 24.53
N SER A 186 0.92 11.26 24.38
CA SER A 186 0.96 12.25 25.49
C SER A 186 -0.34 12.35 26.29
N GLY A 187 -1.36 11.56 26.00
CA GLY A 187 -2.69 11.65 26.63
C GLY A 187 -3.60 12.76 26.08
N THR A 188 -3.11 13.56 25.14
CA THR A 188 -3.89 14.66 24.55
C THR A 188 -4.81 14.11 23.45
N LYS A 189 -6.10 14.40 23.57
CA LYS A 189 -7.09 14.08 22.49
C LYS A 189 -6.91 15.06 21.34
N ARG A 190 -6.71 14.54 20.16
CA ARG A 190 -6.69 15.33 18.92
C ARG A 190 -7.89 14.94 18.06
N SER A 191 -8.68 15.92 17.70
CA SER A 191 -9.77 15.75 16.73
C SER A 191 -9.22 16.00 15.34
N VAL A 192 -9.53 15.08 14.43
CA VAL A 192 -9.20 15.19 13.01
C VAL A 192 -10.52 15.21 12.27
N SER A 193 -10.80 16.31 11.60
CA SER A 193 -11.97 16.45 10.74
C SER A 193 -11.53 16.55 9.29
N ALA A 194 -12.25 15.88 8.41
CA ALA A 194 -12.18 16.17 7.00
C ALA A 194 -13.23 17.24 6.72
N SER A 195 -12.87 18.50 6.85
CA SER A 195 -13.65 19.61 6.32
C SER A 195 -13.07 20.02 4.97
N LEU A 196 -13.79 20.85 4.21
CA LEU A 196 -13.21 21.47 3.00
C LEU A 196 -11.98 22.32 3.32
N GLU A 197 -11.75 22.63 4.58
CA GLU A 197 -10.61 23.44 5.08
C GLU A 197 -9.49 22.60 5.71
N ASN A 198 -9.75 21.31 6.02
CA ASN A 198 -8.77 20.48 6.71
C ASN A 198 -8.89 19.02 6.27
N TYR A 199 -8.03 18.58 5.32
CA TYR A 199 -8.05 17.26 4.71
C TYR A 199 -7.12 16.26 5.42
N ASP A 200 -6.98 16.33 6.72
CA ASP A 200 -6.10 15.44 7.47
C ASP A 200 -6.37 13.93 7.23
N ILE A 201 -7.63 13.59 6.91
CA ILE A 201 -8.06 12.20 6.66
C ILE A 201 -7.93 11.84 5.19
N ILE A 202 -8.35 12.74 4.30
CA ILE A 202 -8.28 12.58 2.84
C ILE A 202 -7.02 13.30 2.37
N ASP A 203 -6.01 12.53 2.00
CA ASP A 203 -4.70 13.04 1.59
C ASP A 203 -4.59 13.04 0.06
N ILE A 204 -5.23 14.02 -0.55
CA ILE A 204 -5.14 14.24 -1.99
C ILE A 204 -4.24 15.46 -2.23
N TRP A 205 -3.01 15.24 -2.68
CA TRP A 205 -1.97 16.24 -2.78
C TRP A 205 -2.38 17.52 -3.57
N TRP A 206 -3.17 17.37 -4.64
CA TRP A 206 -3.62 18.55 -5.41
C TRP A 206 -4.69 19.36 -4.67
N LEU A 207 -5.52 18.74 -3.82
CA LEU A 207 -6.45 19.48 -2.96
C LEU A 207 -5.68 20.25 -1.89
N ASN A 208 -4.67 19.62 -1.29
CA ASN A 208 -3.78 20.30 -0.34
C ASN A 208 -3.03 21.46 -1.01
N ALA A 209 -2.54 21.26 -2.24
CA ALA A 209 -1.84 22.29 -2.99
C ALA A 209 -2.76 23.48 -3.39
N ILE A 210 -4.04 23.24 -3.67
CA ILE A 210 -5.05 24.28 -3.90
C ILE A 210 -5.31 25.07 -2.63
N GLN A 211 -5.48 24.40 -1.49
CA GLN A 211 -5.75 25.03 -0.20
C GLN A 211 -4.60 25.92 0.28
N THR A 212 -3.36 25.45 0.10
CA THR A 212 -2.18 26.23 0.48
C THR A 212 -1.88 27.37 -0.49
N GLY A 213 -2.68 27.54 -1.54
CA GLY A 213 -2.48 28.56 -2.58
C GLY A 213 -1.31 28.26 -3.52
N LEU A 214 -0.69 27.08 -3.42
CA LEU A 214 0.40 26.66 -4.31
C LEU A 214 -0.09 26.36 -5.73
N LEU A 215 -1.34 25.96 -5.88
CA LEU A 215 -1.95 25.69 -7.18
C LEU A 215 -3.22 26.55 -7.36
N ASN A 216 -3.31 27.18 -8.52
CA ASN A 216 -4.55 27.83 -8.93
C ASN A 216 -5.58 26.74 -9.29
N THR A 217 -6.77 26.84 -8.69
CA THR A 217 -7.88 25.88 -8.89
C THR A 217 -8.19 25.67 -10.37
N THR A 218 -8.26 26.75 -11.14
CA THR A 218 -8.56 26.70 -12.58
C THR A 218 -7.46 25.97 -13.35
N LEU A 219 -6.19 26.25 -13.07
CA LEU A 219 -5.06 25.60 -13.72
C LEU A 219 -5.03 24.11 -13.40
N THR A 220 -5.33 23.73 -12.16
CA THR A 220 -5.38 22.32 -11.74
C THR A 220 -6.46 21.55 -12.49
N PHE A 221 -7.66 22.12 -12.62
CA PHE A 221 -8.74 21.48 -13.39
C PHE A 221 -8.40 21.36 -14.87
N LEU A 222 -7.77 22.39 -15.46
CA LEU A 222 -7.33 22.35 -16.86
C LEU A 222 -6.27 21.26 -17.08
N LEU A 223 -5.31 21.10 -16.18
CA LEU A 223 -4.30 20.07 -16.26
C LEU A 223 -4.91 18.68 -16.11
N LEU A 224 -5.80 18.46 -15.15
CA LEU A 224 -6.51 17.19 -14.99
C LEU A 224 -7.35 16.85 -16.23
N PHE A 225 -8.05 17.82 -16.80
CA PHE A 225 -8.83 17.66 -18.01
C PHE A 225 -7.95 17.32 -19.23
N ALA A 226 -6.80 17.99 -19.37
CA ALA A 226 -5.84 17.70 -20.42
C ALA A 226 -5.27 16.28 -20.30
N VAL A 227 -4.97 15.81 -19.09
CA VAL A 227 -4.51 14.42 -18.85
C VAL A 227 -5.60 13.42 -19.24
N VAL A 228 -6.85 13.67 -18.89
CA VAL A 228 -7.98 12.78 -19.27
C VAL A 228 -8.12 12.69 -20.80
N ILE A 229 -7.99 13.83 -21.51
CA ILE A 229 -8.06 13.85 -22.98
C ILE A 229 -6.88 13.11 -23.62
N LEU A 230 -5.67 13.18 -23.02
CA LEU A 230 -4.50 12.49 -23.55
C LEU A 230 -4.55 10.96 -23.35
N ILE A 231 -5.35 10.48 -22.39
CA ILE A 231 -5.51 9.06 -22.08
C ILE A 231 -6.71 8.44 -22.82
N ALA A 232 -7.70 9.25 -23.22
CA ALA A 232 -8.87 8.83 -23.98
C ALA A 232 -8.59 8.67 -25.46
#